data_bb91d8dfd4cc2ff0c95143d572d7c717
#
_entry.id   bb91d8dfd4cc2ff0c95143d572d7c717
#
_cell.length_a   1.000
_cell.length_b   1.000
_cell.length_c   1.000
_cell.angle_alpha   90.00
_cell.angle_beta   90.00
_cell.angle_gamma   90.00
#
_symmetry.space_group_name_H-M   'P 1'
#
loop_
_entity.id
_entity.type
_entity.pdbx_description
1 polymer ?
#
loop_
_entity_poly.entity_id
_entity_poly.type
_entity_poly.pdbx_seq_one_letter_code
_entity_poly.pdbx_strand_id
1 'polypeptide(L)'
;MNKKHKWEDETDRLRNSFFTEGFHCLVYNVSEAYNLVKAHKHDFPQFVIMQSGATRQTQSSRAYHLGSGDILFTPPGVMHIMSLAEQKYFYNFSVTTEIARAALTAACGEECGFADITPLITPREKDMALILNQITSLEATLDGIEICDEDDAFYKDVVYHQVFAILYLIFSVAGKEKANTALAVREDERTRNTDSLINYLDNHYYEEIRFAEVAERFGMSQATMSRRFFAARGVKLQDYLNRRRVSEAQKLMAQENMSLFYIADAVGYQDFSTFYRNFKRCCGMSPSQYREIVLGQAKADISNEKTEDKTE
;
A
#
# COMPACT_ATOMS: atom_id res chain seq x y z
N MET A 1 -7.02 -36.04 4.45
CA MET A 1 -7.83 -35.24 3.51
C MET A 1 -7.32 -33.82 3.58
N ASN A 2 -6.30 -33.50 2.75
CA ASN A 2 -5.68 -32.16 2.69
C ASN A 2 -6.73 -31.17 2.21
N LYS A 3 -7.03 -30.18 3.05
CA LYS A 3 -7.67 -28.94 2.58
C LYS A 3 -6.63 -28.20 1.77
N LYS A 4 -6.59 -28.44 0.45
CA LYS A 4 -5.89 -27.58 -0.50
C LYS A 4 -6.36 -26.15 -0.25
N HIS A 5 -5.44 -25.30 0.12
CA HIS A 5 -5.75 -23.88 0.31
C HIS A 5 -6.17 -23.28 -1.04
N LYS A 6 -7.15 -22.39 -1.01
CA LYS A 6 -7.81 -21.71 -2.14
C LYS A 6 -6.87 -20.84 -3.01
N TRP A 7 -5.56 -21.04 -2.88
CA TRP A 7 -4.45 -20.34 -3.54
C TRP A 7 -4.00 -21.01 -4.85
N GLU A 8 -4.47 -22.26 -5.11
CA GLU A 8 -4.02 -23.07 -6.26
C GLU A 8 -4.47 -22.54 -7.62
N ASP A 9 -5.48 -21.64 -7.68
CA ASP A 9 -5.95 -21.05 -8.94
C ASP A 9 -5.13 -19.81 -9.41
N GLU A 10 -4.18 -19.32 -8.59
CA GLU A 10 -3.26 -18.22 -8.95
C GLU A 10 -1.80 -18.70 -9.10
N THR A 11 -1.56 -20.00 -9.13
CA THR A 11 -0.29 -20.65 -8.81
C THR A 11 0.73 -20.76 -9.92
N ASP A 12 0.49 -20.31 -11.14
CA ASP A 12 1.53 -20.29 -12.18
C ASP A 12 2.70 -19.31 -11.89
N ARG A 13 2.63 -18.58 -10.75
CA ARG A 13 3.61 -17.55 -10.36
C ARG A 13 4.26 -17.74 -8.99
N LEU A 14 3.94 -18.82 -8.27
CA LEU A 14 4.49 -19.10 -6.94
C LEU A 14 5.78 -19.92 -7.05
N ARG A 15 6.80 -19.41 -7.74
CA ARG A 15 8.08 -20.10 -7.86
C ARG A 15 8.85 -20.24 -6.56
N ASN A 16 8.61 -19.37 -5.59
CA ASN A 16 9.38 -19.31 -4.35
C ASN A 16 8.47 -19.52 -3.14
N SER A 17 7.89 -20.71 -3.00
CA SER A 17 7.05 -21.09 -1.87
C SER A 17 7.62 -22.33 -1.17
N PHE A 18 7.64 -22.30 0.15
CA PHE A 18 8.00 -23.41 0.99
C PHE A 18 6.86 -23.74 1.95
N PHE A 19 6.28 -24.92 1.81
CA PHE A 19 5.15 -25.39 2.62
C PHE A 19 5.50 -26.72 3.25
N THR A 20 5.56 -26.77 4.56
CA THR A 20 5.63 -28.02 5.34
C THR A 20 4.55 -28.02 6.40
N GLU A 21 4.29 -29.15 7.04
CA GLU A 21 3.36 -29.22 8.16
C GLU A 21 3.83 -28.28 9.29
N GLY A 22 3.00 -27.30 9.62
CA GLY A 22 3.25 -26.30 10.67
C GLY A 22 4.17 -25.14 10.29
N PHE A 23 4.68 -25.07 9.05
CA PHE A 23 5.49 -23.94 8.59
C PHE A 23 5.22 -23.63 7.12
N HIS A 24 5.00 -22.35 6.80
CA HIS A 24 5.00 -21.89 5.43
C HIS A 24 5.75 -20.55 5.31
N CYS A 25 6.39 -20.39 4.18
CA CYS A 25 6.98 -19.13 3.72
C CYS A 25 6.64 -18.96 2.25
N LEU A 26 6.16 -17.78 1.90
CA LEU A 26 5.86 -17.41 0.54
C LEU A 26 6.55 -16.09 0.24
N VAL A 27 7.48 -16.10 -0.72
CA VAL A 27 8.19 -14.92 -1.19
C VAL A 27 8.02 -14.83 -2.70
N TYR A 28 7.44 -13.75 -3.19
CA TYR A 28 7.38 -13.52 -4.63
C TYR A 28 7.57 -12.04 -4.96
N ASN A 29 8.26 -11.83 -6.06
CA ASN A 29 8.49 -10.50 -6.61
C ASN A 29 7.36 -10.16 -7.59
N VAL A 30 6.75 -8.99 -7.42
CA VAL A 30 5.70 -8.51 -8.29
C VAL A 30 6.25 -7.38 -9.16
N SER A 31 6.37 -7.65 -10.46
CA SER A 31 6.93 -6.72 -11.45
C SER A 31 5.93 -6.16 -12.45
N GLU A 32 4.68 -6.62 -12.43
CA GLU A 32 3.65 -6.24 -13.41
C GLU A 32 2.44 -5.57 -12.77
N ALA A 33 1.66 -4.84 -13.58
CA ALA A 33 0.40 -4.24 -13.16
C ALA A 33 -0.63 -5.34 -12.84
N TYR A 34 -0.77 -5.69 -11.58
CA TYR A 34 -1.84 -6.56 -11.09
C TYR A 34 -3.17 -5.81 -11.09
N ASN A 35 -4.19 -6.42 -11.64
CA ASN A 35 -5.58 -5.97 -11.46
C ASN A 35 -5.95 -6.01 -9.98
N LEU A 36 -6.79 -5.07 -9.55
CA LEU A 36 -7.31 -4.93 -8.18
C LEU A 36 -7.54 -6.28 -7.50
N VAL A 37 -6.70 -6.62 -6.54
CA VAL A 37 -6.98 -7.73 -5.65
C VAL A 37 -8.20 -7.36 -4.81
N LYS A 38 -9.25 -8.17 -4.85
CA LYS A 38 -10.45 -7.94 -4.03
C LYS A 38 -10.07 -7.85 -2.55
N ALA A 39 -10.81 -7.05 -1.78
CA ALA A 39 -10.62 -6.99 -0.34
C ALA A 39 -10.69 -8.40 0.27
N HIS A 40 -9.65 -8.78 1.01
CA HIS A 40 -9.53 -10.10 1.62
C HIS A 40 -8.80 -10.02 2.98
N LYS A 41 -8.78 -11.11 3.70
CA LYS A 41 -8.02 -11.30 4.94
C LYS A 41 -7.46 -12.71 4.98
N HIS A 42 -6.39 -12.90 5.69
CA HIS A 42 -5.77 -14.20 5.95
C HIS A 42 -5.44 -14.34 7.43
N ASP A 43 -5.14 -15.55 7.89
CA ASP A 43 -4.85 -15.90 9.28
C ASP A 43 -3.34 -15.89 9.62
N PHE A 44 -2.53 -15.43 8.69
CA PHE A 44 -1.09 -15.29 8.80
C PHE A 44 -0.62 -13.83 8.58
N PRO A 45 0.54 -13.44 9.10
CA PRO A 45 1.13 -12.13 8.84
C PRO A 45 1.70 -12.03 7.42
N GLN A 46 1.55 -10.85 6.82
CA GLN A 46 2.07 -10.53 5.49
C GLN A 46 2.86 -9.22 5.53
N PHE A 47 3.91 -9.17 4.71
CA PHE A 47 4.75 -7.99 4.54
C PHE A 47 4.84 -7.64 3.05
N VAL A 48 4.55 -6.41 2.71
CA VAL A 48 4.81 -5.84 1.38
C VAL A 48 6.05 -4.98 1.49
N ILE A 49 7.12 -5.36 0.81
CA ILE A 49 8.44 -4.72 0.88
C ILE A 49 8.73 -4.06 -0.46
N MET A 50 8.67 -2.73 -0.50
CA MET A 50 8.80 -1.96 -1.72
C MET A 50 10.26 -1.81 -2.14
N GLN A 51 10.62 -2.33 -3.33
CA GLN A 51 11.93 -2.12 -3.94
C GLN A 51 11.97 -0.82 -4.73
N SER A 52 10.96 -0.57 -5.55
CA SER A 52 10.85 0.66 -6.35
C SER A 52 9.41 0.99 -6.70
N GLY A 53 9.17 2.25 -7.11
CA GLY A 53 7.84 2.75 -7.43
C GLY A 53 7.04 3.14 -6.19
N ALA A 54 5.73 3.22 -6.35
CA ALA A 54 4.81 3.54 -5.25
C ALA A 54 3.51 2.75 -5.38
N THR A 55 2.87 2.47 -4.25
CA THR A 55 1.57 1.81 -4.21
C THR A 55 0.72 2.33 -3.05
N ARG A 56 -0.57 2.02 -3.07
CA ARG A 56 -1.48 2.29 -1.98
C ARG A 56 -2.12 0.99 -1.52
N GLN A 57 -2.11 0.76 -0.22
CA GLN A 57 -2.84 -0.34 0.38
C GLN A 57 -3.76 0.19 1.47
N THR A 58 -5.00 -0.31 1.49
CA THR A 58 -5.94 -0.01 2.57
C THR A 58 -6.04 -1.22 3.48
N GLN A 59 -5.84 -1.00 4.78
CA GLN A 59 -6.03 -2.02 5.83
C GLN A 59 -7.15 -1.55 6.75
N SER A 60 -8.19 -2.38 6.90
CA SER A 60 -9.43 -2.00 7.59
C SER A 60 -10.02 -0.72 6.98
N SER A 61 -9.94 0.41 7.67
CA SER A 61 -10.42 1.72 7.19
C SER A 61 -9.29 2.71 6.90
N ARG A 62 -8.02 2.30 7.04
CA ARG A 62 -6.85 3.17 6.89
C ARG A 62 -6.07 2.87 5.61
N ALA A 63 -5.80 3.90 4.83
CA ALA A 63 -4.93 3.80 3.66
C ALA A 63 -3.48 4.14 4.02
N TYR A 64 -2.57 3.35 3.45
CA TYR A 64 -1.13 3.52 3.53
C TYR A 64 -0.59 3.75 2.14
N HIS A 65 0.23 4.79 1.99
CA HIS A 65 0.98 5.06 0.77
C HIS A 65 2.40 4.55 0.99
N LEU A 66 2.84 3.66 0.12
CA LEU A 66 4.16 3.06 0.18
C LEU A 66 5.00 3.60 -0.97
N GLY A 67 6.20 4.05 -0.67
CA GLY A 67 7.24 4.37 -1.63
C GLY A 67 8.38 3.36 -1.61
N SER A 68 9.38 3.58 -2.46
CA SER A 68 10.61 2.77 -2.46
C SER A 68 11.26 2.77 -1.07
N GLY A 69 11.57 1.59 -0.56
CA GLY A 69 12.17 1.40 0.77
C GLY A 69 11.16 1.29 1.92
N ASP A 70 9.85 1.36 1.68
CA ASP A 70 8.84 1.15 2.70
C ASP A 70 8.48 -0.33 2.84
N ILE A 71 8.11 -0.73 4.05
CA ILE A 71 7.55 -2.04 4.38
C ILE A 71 6.18 -1.84 4.99
N LEU A 72 5.17 -2.53 4.45
CA LEU A 72 3.85 -2.58 5.07
C LEU A 72 3.61 -3.93 5.69
N PHE A 73 3.37 -3.94 6.99
CA PHE A 73 2.99 -5.10 7.77
C PHE A 73 1.47 -5.22 7.87
N THR A 74 0.93 -6.36 7.50
CA THR A 74 -0.48 -6.72 7.67
C THR A 74 -0.59 -7.84 8.70
N PRO A 75 -1.11 -7.56 9.91
CA PRO A 75 -1.34 -8.59 10.92
C PRO A 75 -2.40 -9.62 10.49
N PRO A 76 -2.38 -10.83 11.10
CA PRO A 76 -3.43 -11.82 10.89
C PRO A 76 -4.84 -11.26 11.13
N GLY A 77 -5.80 -11.65 10.30
CA GLY A 77 -7.22 -11.27 10.42
C GLY A 77 -7.57 -9.85 9.94
N VAL A 78 -6.60 -9.05 9.55
CA VAL A 78 -6.83 -7.68 9.07
C VAL A 78 -7.29 -7.69 7.62
N MET A 79 -8.49 -7.13 7.39
CA MET A 79 -9.02 -6.92 6.04
C MET A 79 -8.19 -5.88 5.30
N HIS A 80 -7.72 -6.22 4.10
CA HIS A 80 -6.92 -5.31 3.31
C HIS A 80 -7.19 -5.44 1.81
N ILE A 81 -6.82 -4.39 1.08
CA ILE A 81 -6.90 -4.31 -0.38
C ILE A 81 -5.69 -3.51 -0.88
N MET A 82 -5.01 -4.03 -1.87
CA MET A 82 -3.94 -3.32 -2.55
C MET A 82 -4.49 -2.66 -3.82
N SER A 83 -4.32 -1.36 -3.93
CA SER A 83 -4.62 -0.60 -5.14
C SER A 83 -3.37 -0.50 -5.99
N LEU A 84 -3.48 -0.87 -7.25
CA LEU A 84 -2.35 -0.85 -8.17
C LEU A 84 -2.23 0.53 -8.80
N ALA A 85 -1.10 1.17 -8.62
CA ALA A 85 -0.65 2.29 -9.44
C ALA A 85 0.68 1.89 -10.08
N GLU A 86 0.92 2.38 -11.27
CA GLU A 86 2.13 2.33 -12.13
C GLU A 86 3.27 1.35 -11.80
N GLN A 87 4.18 1.12 -12.74
CA GLN A 87 5.32 0.17 -12.65
C GLN A 87 5.99 0.18 -11.29
N LYS A 88 5.93 -0.95 -10.60
CA LYS A 88 6.46 -1.15 -9.26
C LYS A 88 7.06 -2.53 -9.11
N TYR A 89 8.09 -2.57 -8.29
CA TYR A 89 8.72 -3.82 -7.87
C TYR A 89 8.61 -3.93 -6.36
N PHE A 90 8.01 -4.99 -5.87
CA PHE A 90 7.91 -5.26 -4.43
C PHE A 90 7.92 -6.76 -4.15
N TYR A 91 8.40 -7.12 -2.97
CA TYR A 91 8.21 -8.45 -2.43
C TYR A 91 6.90 -8.53 -1.66
N ASN A 92 6.14 -9.59 -1.91
CA ASN A 92 5.08 -10.02 -1.02
C ASN A 92 5.63 -11.20 -0.21
N PHE A 93 5.75 -11.01 1.10
CA PHE A 93 6.36 -11.95 2.02
C PHE A 93 5.33 -12.37 3.07
N SER A 94 4.92 -13.63 3.05
CA SER A 94 3.92 -14.20 3.95
C SER A 94 4.51 -15.40 4.69
N VAL A 95 4.21 -15.54 5.98
CA VAL A 95 4.81 -16.55 6.85
C VAL A 95 3.80 -17.05 7.87
N THR A 96 4.08 -18.19 8.52
CA THR A 96 3.26 -18.65 9.64
C THR A 96 3.29 -17.68 10.82
N THR A 97 2.19 -17.63 11.56
CA THR A 97 2.05 -16.75 12.73
C THR A 97 3.05 -17.10 13.82
N GLU A 98 3.43 -18.36 13.96
CA GLU A 98 4.36 -18.87 14.97
C GLU A 98 5.76 -18.29 14.80
N ILE A 99 6.34 -18.36 13.61
CA ILE A 99 7.68 -17.82 13.37
C ILE A 99 7.70 -16.29 13.47
N ALA A 100 6.64 -15.64 12.97
CA ALA A 100 6.53 -14.19 13.08
C ALA A 100 6.44 -13.73 14.55
N ARG A 101 5.70 -14.47 15.38
CA ARG A 101 5.60 -14.19 16.82
C ARG A 101 6.95 -14.42 17.52
N ALA A 102 7.62 -15.52 17.23
CA ALA A 102 8.95 -15.81 17.79
C ALA A 102 9.97 -14.70 17.43
N ALA A 103 10.00 -14.26 16.18
CA ALA A 103 10.86 -13.17 15.74
C ALA A 103 10.48 -11.81 16.37
N LEU A 104 9.18 -11.53 16.53
CA LEU A 104 8.70 -10.33 17.21
C LEU A 104 9.13 -10.31 18.67
N THR A 105 8.92 -11.40 19.39
CA THR A 105 9.33 -11.54 20.78
C THR A 105 10.85 -11.36 20.93
N ALA A 106 11.64 -11.97 20.07
CA ALA A 106 13.10 -11.82 20.09
C ALA A 106 13.56 -10.38 19.79
N ALA A 107 12.85 -9.66 18.93
CA ALA A 107 13.20 -8.29 18.53
C ALA A 107 12.72 -7.22 19.51
N CYS A 108 11.53 -7.39 20.09
CA CYS A 108 10.79 -6.34 20.83
C CYS A 108 10.44 -6.73 22.26
N GLY A 109 10.71 -7.97 22.71
CA GLY A 109 10.36 -8.49 24.04
C GLY A 109 9.02 -9.22 24.08
N GLU A 110 8.80 -9.99 25.16
CA GLU A 110 7.64 -10.88 25.34
C GLU A 110 6.29 -10.15 25.40
N GLU A 111 6.27 -8.93 25.89
CA GLU A 111 5.05 -8.14 26.03
C GLU A 111 4.60 -7.49 24.73
N CYS A 112 5.41 -7.54 23.67
CA CYS A 112 5.09 -6.91 22.38
C CYS A 112 4.21 -7.83 21.52
N GLY A 113 3.02 -7.36 21.16
CA GLY A 113 2.11 -8.04 20.24
C GLY A 113 2.12 -7.42 18.82
N PHE A 114 1.52 -8.10 17.85
CA PHE A 114 1.37 -7.56 16.49
C PHE A 114 0.61 -6.23 16.44
N ALA A 115 -0.31 -6.01 17.37
CA ALA A 115 -1.06 -4.77 17.49
C ALA A 115 -0.19 -3.57 17.92
N ASP A 116 0.96 -3.84 18.51
CA ASP A 116 1.91 -2.82 18.94
C ASP A 116 2.85 -2.34 17.83
N ILE A 117 2.88 -3.06 16.70
CA ILE A 117 3.71 -2.73 15.54
C ILE A 117 2.97 -1.74 14.65
N THR A 118 3.63 -0.64 14.33
CA THR A 118 3.12 0.31 13.32
C THR A 118 3.07 -0.39 11.97
N PRO A 119 1.91 -0.43 11.28
CA PRO A 119 1.81 -1.13 10.00
C PRO A 119 2.81 -0.64 8.94
N LEU A 120 2.98 0.67 8.79
CA LEU A 120 3.98 1.24 7.88
C LEU A 120 5.32 1.40 8.62
N ILE A 121 6.35 0.75 8.10
CA ILE A 121 7.72 0.76 8.61
C ILE A 121 8.60 1.35 7.50
N THR A 122 9.40 2.37 7.83
CA THR A 122 10.32 3.02 6.88
C THR A 122 11.76 2.82 7.34
N PRO A 123 12.41 1.71 6.97
CA PRO A 123 13.79 1.43 7.35
C PRO A 123 14.76 2.47 6.81
N ARG A 124 15.84 2.74 7.52
CA ARG A 124 16.97 3.48 6.96
C ARG A 124 17.59 2.66 5.81
N GLU A 125 18.18 3.31 4.85
CA GLU A 125 18.79 2.70 3.65
C GLU A 125 19.64 1.48 3.97
N LYS A 126 20.53 1.58 4.99
CA LYS A 126 21.38 0.46 5.42
C LYS A 126 20.60 -0.72 6.01
N ASP A 127 19.53 -0.45 6.73
CA ASP A 127 18.70 -1.49 7.35
C ASP A 127 17.86 -2.20 6.26
N MET A 128 17.34 -1.44 5.27
CA MET A 128 16.65 -1.99 4.10
C MET A 128 17.61 -2.84 3.25
N ALA A 129 18.82 -2.40 3.00
CA ALA A 129 19.82 -3.18 2.25
C ALA A 129 20.10 -4.54 2.91
N LEU A 130 20.17 -4.59 4.24
CA LEU A 130 20.32 -5.85 4.97
C LEU A 130 19.10 -6.77 4.79
N ILE A 131 17.89 -6.22 4.89
CA ILE A 131 16.65 -6.98 4.71
C ILE A 131 16.59 -7.56 3.29
N LEU A 132 16.83 -6.74 2.26
CA LEU A 132 16.80 -7.18 0.86
C LEU A 132 17.85 -8.24 0.56
N ASN A 133 19.07 -8.13 1.11
CA ASN A 133 20.10 -9.15 0.97
C ASN A 133 19.68 -10.49 1.56
N GLN A 134 19.00 -10.48 2.72
CA GLN A 134 18.47 -11.72 3.31
C GLN A 134 17.35 -12.33 2.47
N ILE A 135 16.48 -11.51 1.89
CA ILE A 135 15.42 -11.98 0.99
C ILE A 135 16.02 -12.61 -0.27
N THR A 136 16.99 -11.97 -0.89
CA THR A 136 17.69 -12.54 -2.06
C THR A 136 18.40 -13.86 -1.72
N SER A 137 18.98 -13.97 -0.52
CA SER A 137 19.57 -15.23 -0.06
C SER A 137 18.51 -16.32 0.14
N LEU A 138 17.34 -15.96 0.67
CA LEU A 138 16.22 -16.88 0.83
C LEU A 138 15.69 -17.35 -0.53
N GLU A 139 15.51 -16.43 -1.51
CA GLU A 139 15.09 -16.79 -2.87
C GLU A 139 16.06 -17.82 -3.49
N ALA A 140 17.36 -17.56 -3.39
CA ALA A 140 18.37 -18.49 -3.91
C ALA A 140 18.33 -19.86 -3.22
N THR A 141 17.99 -19.91 -1.93
CA THR A 141 17.80 -21.19 -1.20
C THR A 141 16.54 -21.90 -1.70
N LEU A 142 15.43 -21.18 -1.88
CA LEU A 142 14.16 -21.74 -2.36
C LEU A 142 14.26 -22.26 -3.79
N ASP A 143 14.95 -21.53 -4.68
CA ASP A 143 15.23 -21.97 -6.05
C ASP A 143 16.07 -23.28 -6.09
N GLY A 144 16.95 -23.46 -5.10
CA GLY A 144 17.76 -24.67 -4.96
C GLY A 144 16.99 -25.89 -4.45
N ILE A 145 15.86 -25.69 -3.76
CA ILE A 145 15.03 -26.76 -3.17
C ILE A 145 14.18 -27.49 -4.22
N GLU A 146 13.85 -26.89 -5.37
CA GLU A 146 13.11 -27.55 -6.46
C GLU A 146 13.75 -28.89 -6.91
N ILE A 147 14.98 -29.18 -6.49
CA ILE A 147 15.76 -30.36 -6.85
C ILE A 147 15.83 -31.38 -5.71
N CYS A 148 15.37 -31.01 -4.51
CA CYS A 148 15.49 -31.84 -3.31
C CYS A 148 14.11 -32.22 -2.73
N ASP A 149 14.03 -33.36 -2.03
CA ASP A 149 12.81 -33.78 -1.33
C ASP A 149 12.32 -32.69 -0.36
N GLU A 150 11.08 -32.27 -0.49
CA GLU A 150 10.42 -31.23 0.36
C GLU A 150 10.43 -31.59 1.87
N ASP A 151 10.69 -32.85 2.19
CA ASP A 151 10.77 -33.40 3.56
C ASP A 151 12.19 -33.35 4.17
N ASP A 152 13.18 -32.79 3.48
CA ASP A 152 14.53 -32.69 4.02
C ASP A 152 14.59 -31.69 5.21
N ALA A 153 14.78 -32.24 6.41
CA ALA A 153 14.85 -31.49 7.66
C ALA A 153 15.94 -30.40 7.64
N PHE A 154 17.02 -30.61 6.90
CA PHE A 154 18.11 -29.66 6.76
C PHE A 154 17.65 -28.38 6.04
N TYR A 155 16.98 -28.52 4.89
CA TYR A 155 16.47 -27.35 4.16
C TYR A 155 15.37 -26.63 4.92
N LYS A 156 14.49 -27.36 5.61
CA LYS A 156 13.48 -26.76 6.49
C LYS A 156 14.12 -25.87 7.55
N ASP A 157 15.17 -26.33 8.20
CA ASP A 157 15.89 -25.58 9.22
C ASP A 157 16.60 -24.35 8.62
N VAL A 158 17.24 -24.49 7.45
CA VAL A 158 17.88 -23.36 6.76
C VAL A 158 16.87 -22.29 6.41
N VAL A 159 15.75 -22.65 5.76
CA VAL A 159 14.68 -21.69 5.39
C VAL A 159 14.08 -21.06 6.64
N TYR A 160 13.81 -21.83 7.70
CA TYR A 160 13.30 -21.31 8.96
C TYR A 160 14.21 -20.22 9.54
N HIS A 161 15.51 -20.46 9.60
CA HIS A 161 16.45 -19.48 10.14
C HIS A 161 16.60 -18.23 9.26
N GLN A 162 16.58 -18.38 7.94
CA GLN A 162 16.58 -17.24 7.01
C GLN A 162 15.31 -16.38 7.18
N VAL A 163 14.15 -17.01 7.23
CA VAL A 163 12.86 -16.33 7.46
C VAL A 163 12.86 -15.64 8.82
N PHE A 164 13.32 -16.32 9.87
CA PHE A 164 13.44 -15.73 11.20
C PHE A 164 14.35 -14.49 11.20
N ALA A 165 15.50 -14.56 10.52
CA ALA A 165 16.43 -13.44 10.42
C ALA A 165 15.81 -12.22 9.72
N ILE A 166 15.07 -12.42 8.62
CA ILE A 166 14.34 -11.36 7.91
C ILE A 166 13.33 -10.70 8.84
N LEU A 167 12.50 -11.49 9.49
CA LEU A 167 11.46 -11.00 10.40
C LEU A 167 12.05 -10.28 11.61
N TYR A 168 13.12 -10.82 12.19
CA TYR A 168 13.85 -10.19 13.30
C TYR A 168 14.38 -8.81 12.90
N LEU A 169 14.96 -8.66 11.71
CA LEU A 169 15.44 -7.38 11.19
C LEU A 169 14.26 -6.40 11.03
N ILE A 170 13.16 -6.82 10.40
CA ILE A 170 11.98 -5.98 10.20
C ILE A 170 11.40 -5.50 11.54
N PHE A 171 11.17 -6.41 12.48
CA PHE A 171 10.62 -6.05 13.80
C PHE A 171 11.59 -5.25 14.66
N SER A 172 12.90 -5.48 14.54
CA SER A 172 13.91 -4.65 15.21
C SER A 172 13.92 -3.21 14.71
N VAL A 173 13.68 -2.99 13.42
CA VAL A 173 13.52 -1.64 12.85
C VAL A 173 12.24 -1.00 13.38
N ALA A 174 11.11 -1.70 13.32
CA ALA A 174 9.83 -1.22 13.82
C ALA A 174 9.87 -0.89 15.32
N GLY A 175 10.54 -1.71 16.14
CA GLY A 175 10.72 -1.47 17.56
C GLY A 175 11.59 -0.22 17.86
N LYS A 176 12.63 0.02 17.07
CA LYS A 176 13.45 1.24 17.17
C LYS A 176 12.67 2.49 16.77
N GLU A 177 11.84 2.41 15.75
CA GLU A 177 10.96 3.52 15.36
C GLU A 177 9.97 3.86 16.47
N LYS A 178 9.37 2.85 17.13
CA LYS A 178 8.51 3.04 18.30
C LYS A 178 9.26 3.72 19.46
N ALA A 179 10.48 3.29 19.75
CA ALA A 179 11.31 3.86 20.83
C ALA A 179 11.75 5.30 20.49
N ASN A 180 12.19 5.56 19.26
CA ASN A 180 12.56 6.89 18.79
C ASN A 180 11.33 7.82 18.75
N THR A 181 10.17 7.27 18.38
CA THR A 181 8.89 7.98 18.41
C THR A 181 8.51 8.37 19.84
N ALA A 182 8.73 7.52 20.82
CA ALA A 182 8.48 7.84 22.24
C ALA A 182 9.42 8.93 22.79
N LEU A 183 10.66 9.01 22.27
CA LEU A 183 11.63 10.06 22.63
C LEU A 183 11.40 11.36 21.83
N ALA A 184 10.98 11.26 20.56
CA ALA A 184 10.66 12.39 19.68
C ALA A 184 9.27 13.01 19.98
N VAL A 185 8.47 12.41 20.87
CA VAL A 185 7.10 12.86 21.23
C VAL A 185 7.04 14.32 21.68
N ARG A 186 8.16 14.96 22.02
CA ARG A 186 8.19 16.39 22.37
C ARG A 186 8.38 17.35 21.19
N GLU A 187 8.88 16.92 20.04
CA GLU A 187 9.07 17.79 18.86
C GLU A 187 8.09 17.52 17.71
N ASP A 188 7.47 16.34 17.63
CA ASP A 188 6.84 15.86 16.41
C ASP A 188 5.29 15.74 16.42
N GLU A 189 4.61 16.15 17.50
CA GLU A 189 3.13 16.28 17.47
C GLU A 189 2.64 17.21 16.34
N ARG A 190 3.48 18.16 15.93
CA ARG A 190 3.14 19.10 14.86
C ARG A 190 3.15 18.45 13.49
N THR A 191 4.14 17.61 13.20
CA THR A 191 4.30 16.92 11.91
C THR A 191 3.32 15.76 11.79
N ARG A 192 3.19 14.92 12.83
CA ARG A 192 2.20 13.82 12.86
C ARG A 192 0.77 14.28 12.65
N ASN A 193 0.36 15.35 13.28
CA ASN A 193 -0.99 15.91 13.08
C ASN A 193 -1.21 16.35 11.63
N THR A 194 -0.18 16.82 10.95
CA THR A 194 -0.30 17.26 9.55
C THR A 194 -0.38 16.07 8.60
N ASP A 195 0.44 15.05 8.79
CA ASP A 195 0.40 13.82 7.97
C ASP A 195 -0.90 13.04 8.21
N SER A 196 -1.36 12.95 9.46
CA SER A 196 -2.66 12.39 9.79
C SER A 196 -3.82 13.19 9.15
N LEU A 197 -3.72 14.51 9.09
CA LEU A 197 -4.69 15.35 8.42
C LEU A 197 -4.70 15.12 6.91
N ILE A 198 -3.54 14.99 6.29
CA ILE A 198 -3.40 14.68 4.86
C ILE A 198 -4.04 13.32 4.57
N ASN A 199 -3.69 12.30 5.34
CA ASN A 199 -4.27 10.97 5.23
C ASN A 199 -5.79 10.99 5.40
N TYR A 200 -6.29 11.81 6.32
CA TYR A 200 -7.73 11.99 6.49
C TYR A 200 -8.37 12.58 5.23
N LEU A 201 -7.83 13.68 4.70
CA LEU A 201 -8.37 14.32 3.49
C LEU A 201 -8.30 13.40 2.27
N ASP A 202 -7.22 12.62 2.13
CA ASP A 202 -7.02 11.67 1.03
C ASP A 202 -7.99 10.48 1.08
N ASN A 203 -8.49 10.14 2.26
CA ASN A 203 -9.43 9.03 2.45
C ASN A 203 -10.89 9.47 2.49
N HIS A 204 -11.17 10.74 2.78
CA HIS A 204 -12.52 11.28 2.93
C HIS A 204 -12.85 12.36 1.90
N TYR A 205 -12.03 12.52 0.83
CA TYR A 205 -12.23 13.58 -0.18
C TYR A 205 -13.63 13.59 -0.81
N TYR A 206 -14.27 12.45 -0.89
CA TYR A 206 -15.60 12.26 -1.47
C TYR A 206 -16.75 12.65 -0.53
N GLU A 207 -16.46 12.89 0.74
CA GLU A 207 -17.44 13.31 1.75
C GLU A 207 -17.61 14.83 1.79
N GLU A 208 -18.68 15.30 2.44
CA GLU A 208 -18.80 16.72 2.80
C GLU A 208 -17.79 17.07 3.90
N ILE A 209 -16.70 17.72 3.54
CA ILE A 209 -15.65 18.11 4.49
C ILE A 209 -15.92 19.51 5.03
N ARG A 210 -16.24 19.59 6.32
CA ARG A 210 -16.29 20.83 7.08
C ARG A 210 -15.01 21.00 7.87
N PHE A 211 -14.15 21.93 7.43
CA PHE A 211 -12.83 22.11 8.02
C PHE A 211 -12.84 22.45 9.52
N ALA A 212 -13.93 23.03 10.04
CA ALA A 212 -14.09 23.26 11.48
C ALA A 212 -14.20 21.92 12.26
N GLU A 213 -15.01 20.99 11.79
CA GLU A 213 -15.20 19.66 12.39
C GLU A 213 -13.91 18.82 12.27
N VAL A 214 -13.24 18.92 11.12
CA VAL A 214 -11.93 18.27 10.94
C VAL A 214 -10.92 18.81 11.93
N ALA A 215 -10.84 20.12 12.11
CA ALA A 215 -9.90 20.74 13.06
C ALA A 215 -10.18 20.32 14.50
N GLU A 216 -11.45 20.24 14.91
CA GLU A 216 -11.87 19.75 16.21
C GLU A 216 -11.44 18.30 16.42
N ARG A 217 -11.64 17.42 15.41
CA ARG A 217 -11.19 16.02 15.45
C ARG A 217 -9.70 15.87 15.69
N PHE A 218 -8.89 16.83 15.19
CA PHE A 218 -7.44 16.86 15.39
C PHE A 218 -7.01 17.72 16.59
N GLY A 219 -7.93 18.11 17.48
CA GLY A 219 -7.64 18.87 18.69
C GLY A 219 -7.05 20.26 18.46
N MET A 220 -7.42 20.92 17.35
CA MET A 220 -6.88 22.25 17.03
C MET A 220 -7.93 23.19 16.42
N SER A 221 -7.65 24.49 16.42
CA SER A 221 -8.52 25.45 15.72
C SER A 221 -8.32 25.33 14.20
N GLN A 222 -9.36 25.66 13.42
CA GLN A 222 -9.28 25.68 11.96
C GLN A 222 -8.15 26.60 11.43
N ALA A 223 -7.91 27.72 12.09
CA ALA A 223 -6.81 28.62 11.74
C ALA A 223 -5.43 27.96 11.95
N THR A 224 -5.25 27.26 13.05
CA THR A 224 -4.03 26.50 13.35
C THR A 224 -3.82 25.38 12.33
N MET A 225 -4.88 24.61 12.03
CA MET A 225 -4.86 23.56 11.03
C MET A 225 -4.43 24.09 9.65
N SER A 226 -5.07 25.15 9.19
CA SER A 226 -4.79 25.78 7.88
C SER A 226 -3.34 26.29 7.79
N ARG A 227 -2.83 26.93 8.84
CA ARG A 227 -1.45 27.43 8.88
C ARG A 227 -0.42 26.29 8.87
N ARG A 228 -0.63 25.23 9.67
CA ARG A 228 0.26 24.06 9.71
C ARG A 228 0.28 23.34 8.38
N PHE A 229 -0.90 23.12 7.80
CA PHE A 229 -1.01 22.48 6.49
C PHE A 229 -0.29 23.27 5.40
N PHE A 230 -0.49 24.59 5.36
CA PHE A 230 0.18 25.45 4.40
C PHE A 230 1.71 25.43 4.59
N ALA A 231 2.19 25.46 5.83
CA ALA A 231 3.62 25.38 6.13
C ALA A 231 4.24 24.05 5.65
N ALA A 232 3.49 22.93 5.75
CA ALA A 232 3.97 21.60 5.37
C ALA A 232 3.85 21.32 3.86
N ARG A 233 2.83 21.86 3.18
CA ARG A 233 2.49 21.49 1.77
C ARG A 233 2.60 22.67 0.79
N GLY A 234 2.79 23.89 1.25
CA GLY A 234 2.86 25.09 0.40
C GLY A 234 1.55 25.45 -0.31
N VAL A 235 0.46 24.74 -0.01
CA VAL A 235 -0.86 24.94 -0.63
C VAL A 235 -1.95 25.04 0.44
N LYS A 236 -3.05 25.74 0.12
CA LYS A 236 -4.19 25.83 1.03
C LYS A 236 -4.96 24.52 1.09
N LEU A 237 -5.54 24.19 2.25
CA LEU A 237 -6.36 22.98 2.47
C LEU A 237 -7.44 22.78 1.39
N GLN A 238 -8.18 23.85 1.08
CA GLN A 238 -9.25 23.80 0.06
C GLN A 238 -8.69 23.47 -1.32
N ASP A 239 -7.55 24.04 -1.69
CA ASP A 239 -6.92 23.80 -2.99
C ASP A 239 -6.38 22.37 -3.08
N TYR A 240 -5.83 21.84 -1.98
CA TYR A 240 -5.41 20.46 -1.89
C TYR A 240 -6.58 19.50 -2.09
N LEU A 241 -7.68 19.69 -1.33
CA LEU A 241 -8.89 18.88 -1.44
C LEU A 241 -9.47 18.92 -2.87
N ASN A 242 -9.53 20.11 -3.46
CA ASN A 242 -10.04 20.26 -4.83
C ASN A 242 -9.16 19.55 -5.85
N ARG A 243 -7.81 19.62 -5.73
CA ARG A 243 -6.89 18.89 -6.60
C ARG A 243 -7.07 17.39 -6.44
N ARG A 244 -7.24 16.89 -5.22
CA ARG A 244 -7.48 15.49 -4.92
C ARG A 244 -8.76 14.98 -5.58
N ARG A 245 -9.86 15.74 -5.44
CA ARG A 245 -11.16 15.43 -6.07
C ARG A 245 -11.06 15.43 -7.59
N VAL A 246 -10.41 16.44 -8.16
CA VAL A 246 -10.21 16.53 -9.63
C VAL A 246 -9.37 15.37 -10.15
N SER A 247 -8.31 14.99 -9.45
CA SER A 247 -7.49 13.83 -9.81
C SER A 247 -8.30 12.52 -9.83
N GLU A 248 -9.21 12.32 -8.89
CA GLU A 248 -10.09 11.15 -8.90
C GLU A 248 -11.16 11.25 -10.00
N ALA A 249 -11.70 12.44 -10.24
CA ALA A 249 -12.63 12.66 -11.34
C ALA A 249 -11.98 12.30 -12.70
N GLN A 250 -10.72 12.66 -12.92
CA GLN A 250 -9.98 12.30 -14.14
C GLN A 250 -9.92 10.79 -14.35
N LYS A 251 -9.67 10.02 -13.28
CA LYS A 251 -9.65 8.54 -13.36
C LYS A 251 -11.03 7.96 -13.71
N LEU A 252 -12.10 8.53 -13.12
CA LEU A 252 -13.46 8.07 -13.40
C LEU A 252 -13.92 8.45 -14.82
N MET A 253 -13.39 9.53 -15.40
CA MET A 253 -13.74 9.96 -16.77
C MET A 253 -13.22 9.00 -17.85
N ALA A 254 -12.25 8.17 -17.56
CA ALA A 254 -11.80 7.11 -18.47
C ALA A 254 -12.84 5.99 -18.64
N GLN A 255 -13.87 5.94 -17.79
CA GLN A 255 -14.98 4.98 -17.87
C GLN A 255 -16.11 5.56 -18.71
N GLU A 256 -16.43 4.92 -19.84
CA GLU A 256 -17.39 5.45 -20.84
C GLU A 256 -18.81 5.68 -20.30
N ASN A 257 -19.24 4.94 -19.28
CA ASN A 257 -20.65 4.86 -18.87
C ASN A 257 -21.05 5.79 -17.71
N MET A 258 -20.17 6.69 -17.24
CA MET A 258 -20.49 7.59 -16.14
C MET A 258 -20.81 8.99 -16.61
N SER A 259 -21.95 9.57 -16.18
CA SER A 259 -22.24 10.99 -16.46
C SER A 259 -21.29 11.91 -15.68
N LEU A 260 -20.98 13.11 -16.22
CA LEU A 260 -20.16 14.09 -15.52
C LEU A 260 -20.79 14.56 -14.20
N PHE A 261 -22.12 14.59 -14.12
CA PHE A 261 -22.86 14.87 -12.89
C PHE A 261 -22.61 13.80 -11.82
N TYR A 262 -22.70 12.53 -12.22
CA TYR A 262 -22.42 11.41 -11.32
C TYR A 262 -20.97 11.44 -10.84
N ILE A 263 -20.01 11.71 -11.74
CA ILE A 263 -18.60 11.83 -11.36
C ILE A 263 -18.39 12.97 -10.37
N ALA A 264 -19.01 14.13 -10.59
CA ALA A 264 -18.91 15.27 -9.67
C ALA A 264 -19.41 14.92 -8.27
N ASP A 265 -20.55 14.25 -8.17
CA ASP A 265 -21.13 13.76 -6.91
C ASP A 265 -20.21 12.70 -6.25
N ALA A 266 -19.78 11.70 -7.01
CA ALA A 266 -18.93 10.61 -6.54
C ALA A 266 -17.57 11.08 -5.97
N VAL A 267 -17.04 12.21 -6.44
CA VAL A 267 -15.81 12.79 -5.90
C VAL A 267 -16.07 13.88 -4.85
N GLY A 268 -17.32 14.06 -4.40
CA GLY A 268 -17.70 14.87 -3.24
C GLY A 268 -18.03 16.33 -3.53
N TYR A 269 -18.42 16.70 -4.75
CA TYR A 269 -18.94 18.03 -5.03
C TYR A 269 -20.47 18.07 -4.86
N GLN A 270 -20.95 19.01 -4.05
CA GLN A 270 -22.37 19.23 -3.79
C GLN A 270 -23.10 19.85 -4.98
N ASP A 271 -22.41 20.59 -5.84
CA ASP A 271 -22.96 21.18 -7.05
C ASP A 271 -21.99 21.06 -8.24
N PHE A 272 -22.57 20.87 -9.40
CA PHE A 272 -21.83 20.68 -10.65
C PHE A 272 -21.07 21.94 -11.09
N SER A 273 -21.58 23.13 -10.78
CA SER A 273 -20.95 24.38 -11.19
C SER A 273 -19.62 24.58 -10.45
N THR A 274 -19.58 24.22 -9.17
CA THR A 274 -18.33 24.23 -8.36
C THR A 274 -17.33 23.18 -8.86
N PHE A 275 -17.79 21.97 -9.19
CA PHE A 275 -16.96 20.95 -9.84
C PHE A 275 -16.37 21.48 -11.15
N TYR A 276 -17.21 22.00 -12.05
CA TYR A 276 -16.79 22.50 -13.35
C TYR A 276 -15.70 23.58 -13.22
N ARG A 277 -15.91 24.58 -12.35
CA ARG A 277 -14.95 25.65 -12.12
C ARG A 277 -13.63 25.15 -11.57
N ASN A 278 -13.67 24.25 -10.58
CA ASN A 278 -12.45 23.69 -9.99
C ASN A 278 -11.72 22.78 -10.96
N PHE A 279 -12.43 21.96 -11.73
CA PHE A 279 -11.83 21.10 -12.75
C PHE A 279 -11.12 21.94 -13.81
N LYS A 280 -11.80 22.96 -14.37
CA LYS A 280 -11.20 23.87 -15.35
C LYS A 280 -10.00 24.60 -14.80
N ARG A 281 -10.03 25.03 -13.54
CA ARG A 281 -8.90 25.70 -12.87
C ARG A 281 -7.71 24.75 -12.68
N CYS A 282 -7.94 23.48 -12.39
CA CYS A 282 -6.88 22.49 -12.16
C CYS A 282 -6.29 21.94 -13.47
N CYS A 283 -7.13 21.71 -14.49
CA CYS A 283 -6.73 21.02 -15.72
C CYS A 283 -6.56 21.95 -16.94
N GLY A 284 -6.92 23.24 -16.82
CA GLY A 284 -6.85 24.21 -17.91
C GLY A 284 -7.97 24.06 -18.96
N MET A 285 -8.79 23.01 -18.89
CA MET A 285 -9.89 22.71 -19.83
C MET A 285 -11.13 22.22 -19.10
N SER A 286 -12.28 22.22 -19.80
CA SER A 286 -13.53 21.74 -19.21
C SER A 286 -13.55 20.22 -18.99
N PRO A 287 -14.38 19.71 -18.07
CA PRO A 287 -14.56 18.27 -17.87
C PRO A 287 -14.96 17.53 -19.16
N SER A 288 -15.82 18.14 -19.98
CA SER A 288 -16.25 17.53 -21.25
C SER A 288 -15.11 17.42 -22.25
N GLN A 289 -14.33 18.50 -22.43
CA GLN A 289 -13.15 18.48 -23.30
C GLN A 289 -12.12 17.45 -22.84
N TYR A 290 -11.86 17.36 -21.54
CA TYR A 290 -10.95 16.38 -20.99
C TYR A 290 -11.42 14.93 -21.27
N ARG A 291 -12.71 14.65 -21.07
CA ARG A 291 -13.30 13.34 -21.37
C ARG A 291 -13.16 12.96 -22.84
N GLU A 292 -13.45 13.89 -23.76
CA GLU A 292 -13.31 13.64 -25.20
C GLU A 292 -11.89 13.23 -25.57
N ILE A 293 -10.88 13.88 -24.98
CA ILE A 293 -9.47 13.55 -25.23
C ILE A 293 -9.17 12.15 -24.69
N VAL A 294 -9.52 11.83 -23.46
CA VAL A 294 -9.20 10.54 -22.82
C VAL A 294 -9.90 9.38 -23.54
N LEU A 295 -11.19 9.52 -23.88
CA LEU A 295 -11.92 8.49 -24.60
C LEU A 295 -11.48 8.36 -26.05
N GLY A 296 -11.04 9.46 -26.67
CA GLY A 296 -10.45 9.45 -28.03
C GLY A 296 -9.13 8.72 -28.07
N GLN A 297 -8.27 8.91 -27.07
CA GLN A 297 -7.00 8.20 -26.93
C GLN A 297 -7.22 6.70 -26.68
N ALA A 298 -8.12 6.33 -25.78
CA ALA A 298 -8.44 4.93 -25.50
C ALA A 298 -8.94 4.18 -26.75
N LYS A 299 -9.74 4.85 -27.62
CA LYS A 299 -10.20 4.26 -28.89
C LYS A 299 -9.08 4.12 -29.92
N ALA A 300 -8.13 5.04 -29.95
CA ALA A 300 -6.98 4.96 -30.84
C ALA A 300 -6.03 3.82 -30.45
N ASP A 301 -5.79 3.62 -29.16
CA ASP A 301 -4.94 2.53 -28.65
C ASP A 301 -5.55 1.15 -28.98
N ILE A 302 -6.87 0.95 -28.76
CA ILE A 302 -7.58 -0.28 -29.12
C ILE A 302 -7.57 -0.54 -30.65
N SER A 303 -7.55 0.51 -31.46
CA SER A 303 -7.51 0.36 -32.92
C SER A 303 -6.12 -0.01 -33.43
N ASN A 304 -5.06 0.43 -32.76
CA ASN A 304 -3.68 0.11 -33.09
C ASN A 304 -3.33 -1.34 -32.70
N GLU A 305 -3.75 -1.82 -31.52
CA GLU A 305 -3.57 -3.22 -31.12
C GLU A 305 -4.25 -4.21 -32.10
N LYS A 306 -5.44 -3.85 -32.63
CA LYS A 306 -6.15 -4.71 -33.60
C LYS A 306 -5.53 -4.72 -35.01
N THR A 307 -4.63 -3.78 -35.31
CA THR A 307 -3.93 -3.74 -36.59
C THR A 307 -2.61 -4.52 -36.57
N GLU A 308 -1.97 -4.64 -35.39
CA GLU A 308 -0.75 -5.45 -35.24
C GLU A 308 -1.03 -6.96 -35.23
N ASP A 309 -2.21 -7.38 -34.73
CA ASP A 309 -2.63 -8.79 -34.63
C ASP A 309 -3.11 -9.37 -36.01
N LYS A 310 -3.09 -8.59 -37.09
CA LYS A 310 -3.46 -9.02 -38.46
C LYS A 310 -2.29 -9.14 -39.42
N THR A 311 -1.06 -8.99 -38.93
CA THR A 311 0.15 -8.99 -39.77
C THR A 311 1.13 -10.12 -39.41
N GLU A 312 0.67 -11.18 -38.72
CA GLU A 312 1.39 -12.45 -38.62
C GLU A 312 0.69 -13.58 -39.37
#